data_5669107ceabbc86a07a848d6dae899ff
#
_entry.id   5669107ceabbc86a07a848d6dae899ff
#
_cell.length_a   1.000
_cell.length_b   1.000
_cell.length_c   1.000
_cell.angle_alpha   90.00
_cell.angle_beta   90.00
_cell.angle_gamma   90.00
#
_symmetry.space_group_name_H-M   'P 1'
#
loop_
_entity.id
_entity.type
_entity.pdbx_description
1 polymer ?
#
loop_
_entity_poly.entity_id
_entity_poly.type
_entity_poly.pdbx_seq_one_letter_code
_entity_poly.pdbx_strand_id
1 'polypeptide(L)'
;MVNSVLIKPAGPDCNLRCNYCFYRQKAAMFDATKGKTHRMSDKVLETLIRDCMQAGIRTFSWQGGEPTLMGLDFYRRAVELEIRYGPPGATVANALQTNGVLLDAQWARFLAEYRFLVGLSLDGPKRLHDVYRKDASGKGTFDRVMRAAKIMRDAGVEYNVLCLLNDRNVKEPEAVYDFLAQNEIYFMQFVPCVEPGTRRADRAAGQKGSGSIEPAPFSITPEQYGEFLVRVFDRWVEDFPNVSIRDFDDLLLLELGEMPGTCTTSERCGSYVVVEHNGDVFACDFFVVARWRLGNIMERPLGEIIQSAAVEEFARAKSDLGKTCKKCKFLQKCWGGCQKHRIVLDGKLTDPSYFCKSYKRLFAHAADTMPRLAEQIRERGYRR
;
A
#
# COMPACT_ATOMS: atom_id res chain seq x y z
N MET A 1 14.33 1.25 -11.81
CA MET A 1 15.17 2.14 -10.98
C MET A 1 14.34 2.61 -9.78
N VAL A 2 14.89 2.61 -8.57
CA VAL A 2 14.21 3.14 -7.36
C VAL A 2 14.00 4.64 -7.54
N ASN A 3 12.76 5.11 -7.42
CA ASN A 3 12.39 6.52 -7.60
C ASN A 3 11.63 7.11 -6.39
N SER A 4 11.33 6.28 -5.39
CA SER A 4 10.62 6.69 -4.18
C SER A 4 11.09 5.90 -2.97
N VAL A 5 10.80 6.43 -1.78
CA VAL A 5 11.05 5.73 -0.52
C VAL A 5 9.76 5.62 0.29
N LEU A 6 9.53 4.45 0.86
CA LEU A 6 8.47 4.20 1.83
C LEU A 6 9.09 4.19 3.22
N ILE A 7 8.67 5.11 4.07
CA ILE A 7 9.33 5.40 5.35
C ILE A 7 8.43 4.99 6.50
N LYS A 8 8.99 4.31 7.48
CA LYS A 8 8.28 3.82 8.65
C LYS A 8 8.82 4.48 9.93
N PRO A 9 8.48 5.78 10.14
CA PRO A 9 9.12 6.58 11.18
C PRO A 9 8.76 6.15 12.60
N ALA A 10 7.56 5.56 12.79
CA ALA A 10 7.12 4.99 14.07
C ALA A 10 7.33 3.46 14.13
N GLY A 11 8.05 2.87 13.15
CA GLY A 11 8.21 1.42 13.07
C GLY A 11 6.85 0.70 13.14
N PRO A 12 6.75 -0.41 13.91
CA PRO A 12 5.51 -1.17 14.08
C PRO A 12 4.52 -0.58 15.09
N ASP A 13 4.85 0.53 15.77
CA ASP A 13 3.98 1.12 16.77
C ASP A 13 2.70 1.68 16.14
N CYS A 14 1.56 1.38 16.74
CA CYS A 14 0.25 1.83 16.28
C CYS A 14 -0.71 2.01 17.45
N ASN A 15 -1.57 3.02 17.37
CA ASN A 15 -2.66 3.25 18.32
C ASN A 15 -3.88 2.36 18.05
N LEU A 16 -3.88 1.58 16.95
CA LEU A 16 -4.91 0.58 16.65
C LEU A 16 -4.38 -0.85 16.81
N ARG A 17 -5.33 -1.80 16.90
CA ARG A 17 -5.07 -3.24 17.04
C ARG A 17 -5.85 -4.06 16.02
N CYS A 18 -5.77 -3.68 14.74
CA CYS A 18 -6.41 -4.40 13.64
C CYS A 18 -5.90 -5.85 13.56
N ASN A 19 -6.80 -6.83 13.62
CA ASN A 19 -6.39 -8.24 13.68
C ASN A 19 -5.72 -8.73 12.39
N TYR A 20 -6.07 -8.16 11.26
CA TYR A 20 -5.51 -8.49 9.94
C TYR A 20 -4.16 -7.79 9.64
N CYS A 21 -3.67 -6.93 10.52
CA CYS A 21 -2.48 -6.13 10.23
C CYS A 21 -1.22 -7.00 10.18
N PHE A 22 -0.70 -7.20 8.98
CA PHE A 22 0.52 -7.97 8.74
C PHE A 22 1.76 -7.34 9.37
N TYR A 23 1.77 -6.00 9.52
CA TYR A 23 2.94 -5.27 9.98
C TYR A 23 3.15 -5.36 11.51
N ARG A 24 2.09 -5.59 12.29
CA ARG A 24 2.22 -5.79 13.75
C ARG A 24 3.16 -6.93 14.12
N GLN A 25 3.20 -7.99 13.31
CA GLN A 25 4.08 -9.14 13.54
C GLN A 25 5.56 -8.78 13.34
N LYS A 26 5.85 -7.67 12.67
CA LYS A 26 7.22 -7.20 12.43
C LYS A 26 7.86 -6.58 13.69
N ALA A 27 7.08 -6.22 14.70
CA ALA A 27 7.61 -5.72 15.97
C ALA A 27 8.69 -6.63 16.54
N ALA A 28 8.51 -7.96 16.47
CA ALA A 28 9.49 -8.94 16.95
C ALA A 28 10.87 -8.85 16.26
N MET A 29 10.98 -8.25 15.09
CA MET A 29 12.26 -8.07 14.38
C MET A 29 13.08 -6.92 14.94
N PHE A 30 12.42 -5.96 15.60
CA PHE A 30 13.05 -4.74 16.10
C PHE A 30 13.20 -4.74 17.62
N ASP A 31 12.66 -5.76 18.31
CA ASP A 31 12.65 -5.87 19.75
C ASP A 31 13.98 -6.42 20.29
N ALA A 32 15.00 -5.56 20.36
CA ALA A 32 16.12 -5.80 21.25
C ALA A 32 15.78 -5.45 22.72
N THR A 33 14.69 -4.70 22.99
CA THR A 33 14.30 -4.26 24.33
C THR A 33 12.79 -4.11 24.45
N LYS A 34 12.15 -5.04 25.16
CA LYS A 34 10.73 -4.93 25.52
C LYS A 34 10.42 -3.58 26.18
N GLY A 35 9.42 -2.87 25.67
CA GLY A 35 8.91 -1.64 26.25
C GLY A 35 9.46 -0.32 25.71
N LYS A 36 10.37 -0.32 24.74
CA LYS A 36 10.78 0.90 24.04
C LYS A 36 9.87 1.19 22.85
N THR A 37 9.52 2.46 22.69
CA THR A 37 8.81 2.96 21.49
C THR A 37 9.78 3.03 20.32
N HIS A 38 9.27 2.65 19.12
CA HIS A 38 10.03 2.75 17.89
C HIS A 38 9.83 4.16 17.32
N ARG A 39 10.88 4.95 17.29
CA ARG A 39 10.85 6.33 16.76
C ARG A 39 12.09 6.60 15.95
N MET A 40 11.89 7.15 14.76
CA MET A 40 12.99 7.66 13.94
C MET A 40 13.61 8.87 14.63
N SER A 41 14.92 8.85 14.85
CA SER A 41 15.63 9.99 15.41
C SER A 41 15.86 11.07 14.35
N ASP A 42 16.09 12.31 14.78
CA ASP A 42 16.43 13.43 13.87
C ASP A 42 17.65 13.09 13.02
N LYS A 43 18.64 12.39 13.57
CA LYS A 43 19.83 11.98 12.83
C LYS A 43 19.51 11.02 11.70
N VAL A 44 18.62 10.05 11.92
CA VAL A 44 18.17 9.10 10.88
C VAL A 44 17.34 9.85 9.83
N LEU A 45 16.42 10.72 10.25
CA LEU A 45 15.60 11.53 9.37
C LEU A 45 16.45 12.44 8.47
N GLU A 46 17.40 13.16 9.04
CA GLU A 46 18.27 14.06 8.28
C GLU A 46 19.17 13.29 7.30
N THR A 47 19.73 12.16 7.72
CA THR A 47 20.51 11.28 6.85
C THR A 47 19.68 10.77 5.70
N LEU A 48 18.47 10.27 5.98
CA LEU A 48 17.54 9.77 4.96
C LEU A 48 17.22 10.83 3.91
N ILE A 49 16.78 12.01 4.32
CA ILE A 49 16.35 13.07 3.39
C ILE A 49 17.53 13.56 2.56
N ARG A 50 18.67 13.82 3.19
CA ARG A 50 19.90 14.22 2.49
C ARG A 50 20.30 13.20 1.42
N ASP A 51 20.35 11.92 1.78
CA ASP A 51 20.76 10.84 0.89
C ASP A 51 19.77 10.62 -0.26
N CYS A 52 18.45 10.74 0.02
CA CYS A 52 17.42 10.73 -1.02
C CYS A 52 17.61 11.85 -2.03
N MET A 53 17.79 13.10 -1.56
CA MET A 53 18.00 14.23 -2.43
C MET A 53 19.26 14.08 -3.30
N GLN A 54 20.35 13.58 -2.72
CA GLN A 54 21.60 13.29 -3.44
C GLN A 54 21.42 12.18 -4.48
N ALA A 55 20.57 11.18 -4.20
CA ALA A 55 20.23 10.11 -5.14
C ALA A 55 19.18 10.50 -6.19
N GLY A 56 18.66 11.74 -6.15
CA GLY A 56 17.61 12.22 -7.06
C GLY A 56 16.21 11.73 -6.69
N ILE A 57 16.02 11.12 -5.52
CA ILE A 57 14.72 10.66 -5.02
C ILE A 57 14.02 11.82 -4.32
N ARG A 58 12.80 12.14 -4.78
CA ARG A 58 12.00 13.28 -4.29
C ARG A 58 10.57 12.89 -3.94
N THR A 59 10.29 11.60 -3.85
CA THR A 59 8.98 11.07 -3.47
C THR A 59 9.10 10.30 -2.17
N PHE A 60 8.44 10.81 -1.13
CA PHE A 60 8.45 10.28 0.23
C PHE A 60 7.08 9.77 0.60
N SER A 61 6.95 8.49 0.97
CA SER A 61 5.70 7.87 1.40
C SER A 61 5.82 7.46 2.87
N TRP A 62 5.18 8.21 3.76
CA TRP A 62 5.19 8.00 5.20
C TRP A 62 4.12 6.98 5.59
N GLN A 63 4.53 5.88 6.17
CA GLN A 63 3.65 4.74 6.51
C GLN A 63 4.21 4.01 7.74
N GLY A 64 3.74 2.81 8.03
CA GLY A 64 4.28 1.93 9.08
C GLY A 64 3.20 1.36 9.96
N GLY A 65 3.36 1.43 11.27
CA GLY A 65 2.29 1.19 12.22
C GLY A 65 1.27 2.33 12.12
N GLU A 66 1.53 3.42 12.86
CA GLU A 66 0.81 4.67 12.62
C GLU A 66 1.81 5.84 12.60
N PRO A 67 2.09 6.42 11.44
CA PRO A 67 3.13 7.44 11.29
C PRO A 67 2.80 8.74 12.02
N THR A 68 1.52 9.08 12.25
CA THR A 68 1.13 10.28 13.00
C THR A 68 1.49 10.23 14.50
N LEU A 69 1.90 9.07 15.03
CA LEU A 69 2.48 8.95 16.36
C LEU A 69 3.81 9.70 16.53
N MET A 70 4.46 10.08 15.44
CA MET A 70 5.64 10.94 15.47
C MET A 70 5.33 12.38 15.88
N GLY A 71 4.07 12.80 15.80
CA GLY A 71 3.64 14.18 16.02
C GLY A 71 3.93 15.11 14.84
N LEU A 72 3.27 16.25 14.82
CA LEU A 72 3.32 17.19 13.69
C LEU A 72 4.70 17.83 13.51
N ASP A 73 5.44 18.06 14.61
CA ASP A 73 6.76 18.70 14.57
C ASP A 73 7.80 17.85 13.84
N PHE A 74 7.67 16.52 13.88
CA PHE A 74 8.50 15.62 13.08
C PHE A 74 8.33 15.89 11.57
N TYR A 75 7.10 16.09 11.11
CA TYR A 75 6.82 16.35 9.69
C TYR A 75 7.20 17.78 9.27
N ARG A 76 7.07 18.76 10.17
CA ARG A 76 7.63 20.10 9.95
C ARG A 76 9.15 20.01 9.75
N ARG A 77 9.82 19.24 10.62
CA ARG A 77 11.26 19.00 10.49
C ARG A 77 11.61 18.27 9.19
N ALA A 78 10.82 17.31 8.76
CA ALA A 78 11.03 16.62 7.49
C ALA A 78 10.99 17.62 6.31
N VAL A 79 9.96 18.48 6.25
CA VAL A 79 9.83 19.51 5.20
C VAL A 79 10.98 20.53 5.25
N GLU A 80 11.40 20.98 6.44
CA GLU A 80 12.58 21.85 6.57
C GLU A 80 13.85 21.22 5.97
N LEU A 81 14.05 19.92 6.20
CA LEU A 81 15.18 19.18 5.66
C LEU A 81 15.05 18.99 4.14
N GLU A 82 13.85 18.74 3.64
CA GLU A 82 13.57 18.67 2.19
C GLU A 82 13.88 19.98 1.50
N ILE A 83 13.51 21.11 2.09
CA ILE A 83 13.84 22.47 1.58
C ILE A 83 15.36 22.69 1.63
N ARG A 84 16.00 22.29 2.72
CA ARG A 84 17.44 22.48 2.93
C ARG A 84 18.31 21.68 1.96
N TYR A 85 17.96 20.44 1.70
CA TYR A 85 18.78 19.52 0.88
C TYR A 85 18.29 19.37 -0.56
N GLY A 86 17.06 19.80 -0.85
CA GLY A 86 16.50 19.79 -2.20
C GLY A 86 17.19 20.81 -3.12
N PRO A 87 17.38 20.49 -4.40
CA PRO A 87 17.89 21.47 -5.34
C PRO A 87 16.88 22.63 -5.51
N PRO A 88 17.36 23.87 -5.78
CA PRO A 88 16.48 25.01 -5.98
C PRO A 88 15.40 24.75 -7.04
N GLY A 89 14.13 25.06 -6.71
CA GLY A 89 12.98 24.84 -7.59
C GLY A 89 12.53 23.38 -7.75
N ALA A 90 13.10 22.45 -6.99
CA ALA A 90 12.66 21.06 -7.03
C ALA A 90 11.26 20.88 -6.41
N THR A 91 10.41 20.11 -7.10
CA THR A 91 9.17 19.61 -6.52
C THR A 91 9.47 18.35 -5.70
N VAL A 92 9.01 18.34 -4.45
CA VAL A 92 9.06 17.18 -3.56
C VAL A 92 7.64 16.70 -3.32
N ALA A 93 7.40 15.40 -3.48
CA ALA A 93 6.11 14.79 -3.28
C ALA A 93 6.08 14.02 -1.96
N ASN A 94 5.11 14.34 -1.11
CA ASN A 94 4.87 13.65 0.15
C ASN A 94 3.52 12.94 0.15
N ALA A 95 3.50 11.68 0.58
CA ALA A 95 2.28 10.92 0.83
C ALA A 95 2.27 10.40 2.27
N LEU A 96 1.12 10.45 2.94
CA LEU A 96 0.93 9.99 4.31
C LEU A 96 -0.16 8.92 4.37
N GLN A 97 0.21 7.66 4.63
CA GLN A 97 -0.75 6.60 4.87
C GLN A 97 -1.07 6.48 6.35
N THR A 98 -2.29 6.78 6.74
CA THR A 98 -2.70 6.86 8.15
C THR A 98 -4.05 6.19 8.41
N ASN A 99 -4.26 5.76 9.66
CA ASN A 99 -5.58 5.37 10.14
C ASN A 99 -6.50 6.58 10.47
N GLY A 100 -6.01 7.78 10.38
CA GLY A 100 -6.76 9.03 10.53
C GLY A 100 -7.17 9.41 11.95
N VAL A 101 -7.00 8.54 12.95
CA VAL A 101 -7.56 8.74 14.31
C VAL A 101 -6.96 9.93 15.03
N LEU A 102 -5.73 10.31 14.72
CA LEU A 102 -5.01 11.43 15.34
C LEU A 102 -5.04 12.72 14.51
N LEU A 103 -5.66 12.68 13.32
CA LEU A 103 -5.76 13.88 12.49
C LEU A 103 -6.75 14.88 13.08
N ASP A 104 -6.30 16.11 13.22
CA ASP A 104 -7.07 17.27 13.67
C ASP A 104 -6.91 18.45 12.70
N ALA A 105 -7.46 19.63 13.07
CA ALA A 105 -7.39 20.82 12.23
C ALA A 105 -5.95 21.36 12.04
N GLN A 106 -5.01 21.08 12.96
CA GLN A 106 -3.62 21.50 12.81
C GLN A 106 -2.92 20.61 11.77
N TRP A 107 -3.14 19.29 11.85
CA TRP A 107 -2.69 18.35 10.83
C TRP A 107 -3.23 18.69 9.46
N ALA A 108 -4.54 18.93 9.34
CA ALA A 108 -5.14 19.22 8.04
C ALA A 108 -4.59 20.50 7.40
N ARG A 109 -4.38 21.58 8.18
CA ARG A 109 -3.72 22.80 7.65
C ARG A 109 -2.31 22.52 7.13
N PHE A 110 -1.50 21.76 7.88
CA PHE A 110 -0.15 21.39 7.47
C PHE A 110 -0.16 20.54 6.20
N LEU A 111 -1.02 19.52 6.15
CA LEU A 111 -1.11 18.62 4.99
C LEU A 111 -1.58 19.35 3.73
N ALA A 112 -2.48 20.31 3.84
CA ALA A 112 -2.93 21.16 2.74
C ALA A 112 -1.82 22.14 2.28
N GLU A 113 -1.14 22.82 3.24
CA GLU A 113 -0.07 23.77 2.97
C GLU A 113 1.07 23.15 2.16
N TYR A 114 1.51 21.96 2.56
CA TYR A 114 2.60 21.23 1.90
C TYR A 114 2.14 20.19 0.88
N ARG A 115 0.85 20.20 0.51
CA ARG A 115 0.24 19.34 -0.53
C ARG A 115 0.56 17.86 -0.34
N PHE A 116 0.43 17.36 0.88
CA PHE A 116 0.54 15.93 1.13
C PHE A 116 -0.65 15.19 0.52
N LEU A 117 -0.38 14.10 -0.22
CA LEU A 117 -1.42 13.15 -0.57
C LEU A 117 -1.68 12.21 0.62
N VAL A 118 -2.90 12.19 1.13
CA VAL A 118 -3.24 11.34 2.28
C VAL A 118 -3.94 10.06 1.85
N GLY A 119 -3.39 8.92 2.24
CA GLY A 119 -4.08 7.63 2.18
C GLY A 119 -4.82 7.39 3.49
N LEU A 120 -6.14 7.51 3.50
CA LEU A 120 -6.96 7.27 4.67
C LEU A 120 -7.42 5.82 4.72
N SER A 121 -7.17 5.14 5.84
CA SER A 121 -7.60 3.76 6.03
C SER A 121 -9.08 3.68 6.44
N LEU A 122 -9.96 3.23 5.55
CA LEU A 122 -11.41 3.10 5.82
C LEU A 122 -11.99 1.88 5.09
N ASP A 123 -12.54 0.91 5.85
CA ASP A 123 -12.96 -0.39 5.31
C ASP A 123 -14.47 -0.46 4.95
N GLY A 124 -15.08 0.68 4.62
CA GLY A 124 -16.49 0.79 4.28
C GLY A 124 -17.36 1.32 5.44
N PRO A 125 -18.68 1.06 5.45
CA PRO A 125 -19.60 1.57 6.46
C PRO A 125 -19.25 1.05 7.87
N LYS A 126 -19.74 1.77 8.90
CA LYS A 126 -19.38 1.56 10.32
C LYS A 126 -19.42 0.10 10.75
N ARG A 127 -20.49 -0.61 10.39
CA ARG A 127 -20.67 -2.02 10.76
C ARG A 127 -19.61 -2.97 10.20
N LEU A 128 -18.98 -2.61 9.08
CA LEU A 128 -17.89 -3.37 8.46
C LEU A 128 -16.52 -2.89 8.95
N HIS A 129 -16.33 -1.58 9.04
CA HIS A 129 -15.08 -0.98 9.50
C HIS A 129 -14.75 -1.38 10.95
N ASP A 130 -15.69 -1.26 11.86
CA ASP A 130 -15.48 -1.48 13.30
C ASP A 130 -15.33 -2.96 13.69
N VAL A 131 -15.49 -3.91 12.73
CA VAL A 131 -15.20 -5.33 12.99
C VAL A 131 -13.73 -5.52 13.34
N TYR A 132 -12.83 -4.93 12.55
CA TYR A 132 -11.39 -5.16 12.66
C TYR A 132 -10.59 -3.92 13.05
N ARG A 133 -11.02 -2.72 12.66
CA ARG A 133 -10.30 -1.48 12.99
C ARG A 133 -10.68 -0.97 14.36
N LYS A 134 -10.06 -1.57 15.38
CA LYS A 134 -10.30 -1.26 16.79
C LYS A 134 -9.06 -0.62 17.41
N ASP A 135 -9.29 0.27 18.38
CA ASP A 135 -8.23 0.84 19.20
C ASP A 135 -7.72 -0.16 20.28
N ALA A 136 -6.78 0.29 21.09
CA ALA A 136 -6.18 -0.54 22.15
C ALA A 136 -7.20 -0.98 23.21
N SER A 137 -8.33 -0.24 23.38
CA SER A 137 -9.43 -0.58 24.29
C SER A 137 -10.49 -1.51 23.66
N GLY A 138 -10.33 -1.88 22.39
CA GLY A 138 -11.28 -2.73 21.65
C GLY A 138 -12.47 -1.96 21.06
N LYS A 139 -12.50 -0.63 21.14
CA LYS A 139 -13.56 0.21 20.56
C LYS A 139 -13.34 0.42 19.07
N GLY A 140 -14.43 0.45 18.29
CA GLY A 140 -14.41 0.82 16.89
C GLY A 140 -13.89 2.24 16.66
N THR A 141 -13.37 2.49 15.47
CA THR A 141 -12.70 3.75 15.14
C THR A 141 -13.40 4.57 14.06
N PHE A 142 -14.49 4.05 13.49
CA PHE A 142 -15.19 4.63 12.35
C PHE A 142 -15.52 6.12 12.52
N ASP A 143 -16.14 6.52 13.64
CA ASP A 143 -16.57 7.91 13.85
C ASP A 143 -15.39 8.88 13.89
N ARG A 144 -14.23 8.44 14.43
CA ARG A 144 -12.98 9.22 14.44
C ARG A 144 -12.40 9.38 13.06
N VAL A 145 -12.43 8.31 12.25
CA VAL A 145 -11.93 8.31 10.86
C VAL A 145 -12.80 9.19 9.97
N MET A 146 -14.14 9.11 10.08
CA MET A 146 -15.05 9.97 9.32
C MET A 146 -14.91 11.44 9.71
N ARG A 147 -14.67 11.74 10.99
CA ARG A 147 -14.33 13.09 11.41
C ARG A 147 -13.04 13.59 10.77
N ALA A 148 -12.00 12.75 10.70
CA ALA A 148 -10.76 13.10 10.02
C ALA A 148 -10.96 13.35 8.53
N ALA A 149 -11.75 12.51 7.83
CA ALA A 149 -12.12 12.71 6.44
C ALA A 149 -12.79 14.07 6.22
N LYS A 150 -13.76 14.43 7.09
CA LYS A 150 -14.42 15.75 7.04
C LYS A 150 -13.43 16.89 7.25
N ILE A 151 -12.57 16.83 8.26
CA ILE A 151 -11.57 17.87 8.57
C ILE A 151 -10.60 18.05 7.39
N MET A 152 -10.15 16.97 6.76
CA MET A 152 -9.27 17.03 5.59
C MET A 152 -9.97 17.66 4.39
N ARG A 153 -11.21 17.26 4.10
CA ARG A 153 -12.01 17.84 3.02
C ARG A 153 -12.26 19.33 3.22
N ASP A 154 -12.66 19.74 4.44
CA ASP A 154 -12.91 21.15 4.78
C ASP A 154 -11.64 22.01 4.64
N ALA A 155 -10.45 21.42 4.80
CA ALA A 155 -9.16 22.09 4.65
C ALA A 155 -8.56 21.97 3.23
N GLY A 156 -9.22 21.30 2.29
CA GLY A 156 -8.74 21.11 0.92
C GLY A 156 -7.57 20.14 0.80
N VAL A 157 -7.41 19.21 1.72
CA VAL A 157 -6.39 18.15 1.64
C VAL A 157 -6.80 17.12 0.59
N GLU A 158 -5.91 16.82 -0.34
CA GLU A 158 -6.10 15.70 -1.27
C GLU A 158 -5.93 14.37 -0.55
N TYR A 159 -6.95 13.50 -0.64
CA TYR A 159 -6.86 12.18 -0.05
C TYR A 159 -7.57 11.10 -0.85
N ASN A 160 -7.06 9.89 -0.76
CA ASN A 160 -7.71 8.68 -1.23
C ASN A 160 -8.02 7.76 -0.03
N VAL A 161 -8.95 6.83 -0.23
CA VAL A 161 -9.25 5.80 0.76
C VAL A 161 -8.59 4.48 0.36
N LEU A 162 -7.87 3.88 1.32
CA LEU A 162 -7.43 2.49 1.24
C LEU A 162 -8.39 1.63 2.05
N CYS A 163 -9.18 0.83 1.34
CA CYS A 163 -10.10 -0.17 1.90
C CYS A 163 -9.43 -1.54 1.86
N LEU A 164 -9.10 -2.11 3.02
CA LEU A 164 -8.62 -3.48 3.08
C LEU A 164 -9.82 -4.42 2.99
N LEU A 165 -9.83 -5.29 1.97
CA LEU A 165 -10.86 -6.29 1.77
C LEU A 165 -10.59 -7.50 2.67
N ASN A 166 -11.52 -7.77 3.57
CA ASN A 166 -11.51 -8.87 4.52
C ASN A 166 -12.77 -9.75 4.36
N ASP A 167 -12.89 -10.84 5.13
CA ASP A 167 -13.97 -11.81 5.07
C ASP A 167 -15.38 -11.22 5.29
N ARG A 168 -15.49 -9.97 5.74
CA ARG A 168 -16.76 -9.28 5.98
C ARG A 168 -17.13 -8.39 4.81
N ASN A 169 -16.31 -7.36 4.54
CA ASN A 169 -16.64 -6.34 3.57
C ASN A 169 -16.57 -6.83 2.10
N VAL A 170 -15.77 -7.86 1.81
CA VAL A 170 -15.70 -8.47 0.47
C VAL A 170 -17.03 -9.05 0.00
N LYS A 171 -17.95 -9.35 0.90
CA LYS A 171 -19.29 -9.90 0.62
C LYS A 171 -20.32 -8.84 0.28
N GLU A 172 -19.97 -7.58 0.44
CA GLU A 172 -20.89 -6.44 0.31
C GLU A 172 -20.29 -5.34 -0.57
N PRO A 173 -19.92 -5.66 -1.83
CA PRO A 173 -19.21 -4.74 -2.71
C PRO A 173 -19.96 -3.43 -2.96
N GLU A 174 -21.28 -3.48 -3.25
CA GLU A 174 -22.06 -2.27 -3.48
C GLU A 174 -22.20 -1.43 -2.21
N ALA A 175 -22.44 -2.06 -1.05
CA ALA A 175 -22.53 -1.33 0.21
C ALA A 175 -21.23 -0.60 0.56
N VAL A 176 -20.06 -1.18 0.20
CA VAL A 176 -18.75 -0.52 0.38
C VAL A 176 -18.59 0.61 -0.62
N TYR A 177 -18.85 0.36 -1.90
CA TYR A 177 -18.70 1.37 -2.96
C TYR A 177 -19.67 2.55 -2.76
N ASP A 178 -20.96 2.27 -2.63
CA ASP A 178 -22.00 3.29 -2.48
C ASP A 178 -21.78 4.15 -1.22
N PHE A 179 -21.33 3.52 -0.11
CA PHE A 179 -20.96 4.25 1.09
C PHE A 179 -19.84 5.27 0.84
N LEU A 180 -18.78 4.87 0.14
CA LEU A 180 -17.66 5.76 -0.16
C LEU A 180 -18.10 6.89 -1.09
N ALA A 181 -18.81 6.59 -2.17
CA ALA A 181 -19.30 7.59 -3.12
C ALA A 181 -20.29 8.58 -2.49
N GLN A 182 -21.24 8.13 -1.66
CA GLN A 182 -22.19 8.97 -0.93
C GLN A 182 -21.53 9.89 0.10
N ASN A 183 -20.32 9.55 0.57
CA ASN A 183 -19.52 10.40 1.44
C ASN A 183 -18.50 11.27 0.68
N GLU A 184 -18.67 11.42 -0.65
CA GLU A 184 -17.80 12.25 -1.51
C GLU A 184 -16.33 11.76 -1.53
N ILE A 185 -16.14 10.46 -1.36
CA ILE A 185 -14.83 9.81 -1.46
C ILE A 185 -14.72 9.19 -2.85
N TYR A 186 -14.11 9.92 -3.77
CA TYR A 186 -14.05 9.56 -5.19
C TYR A 186 -12.74 8.89 -5.61
N PHE A 187 -11.75 8.84 -4.73
CA PHE A 187 -10.47 8.16 -4.97
C PHE A 187 -10.34 6.95 -4.04
N MET A 188 -10.41 5.74 -4.61
CA MET A 188 -10.51 4.49 -3.87
C MET A 188 -9.41 3.51 -4.27
N GLN A 189 -8.93 2.76 -3.30
CA GLN A 189 -8.04 1.62 -3.51
C GLN A 189 -8.53 0.43 -2.68
N PHE A 190 -8.80 -0.70 -3.31
CA PHE A 190 -9.21 -1.94 -2.68
C PHE A 190 -8.02 -2.90 -2.55
N VAL A 191 -7.60 -3.20 -1.33
CA VAL A 191 -6.42 -4.03 -1.06
C VAL A 191 -6.86 -5.41 -0.58
N PRO A 192 -6.66 -6.49 -1.36
CA PRO A 192 -7.12 -7.81 -0.95
C PRO A 192 -6.26 -8.37 0.19
N CYS A 193 -6.91 -8.86 1.24
CA CYS A 193 -6.26 -9.45 2.40
C CYS A 193 -6.12 -10.96 2.24
N VAL A 194 -4.89 -11.44 2.28
CA VAL A 194 -4.56 -12.85 2.50
C VAL A 194 -3.31 -12.95 3.37
N GLU A 195 -3.47 -13.60 4.51
CA GLU A 195 -2.38 -13.85 5.46
C GLU A 195 -2.42 -15.33 5.89
N PRO A 196 -1.28 -15.91 6.25
CA PRO A 196 -1.23 -17.27 6.77
C PRO A 196 -1.90 -17.34 8.15
N GLY A 197 -2.63 -18.40 8.42
CA GLY A 197 -3.15 -18.72 9.74
C GLY A 197 -2.04 -19.08 10.75
N THR A 198 -2.43 -19.37 11.99
CA THR A 198 -1.56 -19.55 13.16
C THR A 198 -0.47 -20.63 13.04
N ARG A 199 -0.64 -21.62 12.17
CA ARG A 199 0.36 -22.70 11.96
C ARG A 199 1.73 -22.26 11.47
N ARG A 200 1.87 -21.02 10.96
CA ARG A 200 3.20 -20.50 10.58
C ARG A 200 4.02 -20.02 11.78
N ALA A 201 3.37 -19.58 12.85
CA ALA A 201 4.02 -19.27 14.12
C ALA A 201 4.61 -20.54 14.75
N ASP A 202 3.90 -21.67 14.66
CA ASP A 202 4.36 -22.97 15.16
C ASP A 202 5.54 -23.51 14.36
N ARG A 203 5.61 -23.27 13.04
CA ARG A 203 6.77 -23.61 12.19
C ARG A 203 8.01 -22.76 12.47
N ALA A 204 7.84 -21.47 12.79
CA ALA A 204 8.95 -20.62 13.20
C ALA A 204 9.57 -21.08 14.52
N ALA A 205 8.81 -21.81 15.35
CA ALA A 205 9.25 -22.48 16.58
C ALA A 205 9.87 -23.89 16.36
N GLY A 206 10.14 -24.29 15.10
CA GLY A 206 10.82 -25.56 14.78
C GLY A 206 9.92 -26.80 14.68
N GLN A 207 8.60 -26.67 14.75
CA GLN A 207 7.69 -27.80 14.59
C GLN A 207 7.43 -28.11 13.09
N LYS A 208 7.84 -29.29 12.64
CA LYS A 208 7.55 -29.84 11.30
C LYS A 208 6.11 -30.29 11.22
N GLY A 209 5.17 -29.38 10.88
CA GLY A 209 3.80 -29.74 10.53
C GLY A 209 3.67 -30.17 9.07
N SER A 210 3.24 -31.37 8.81
CA SER A 210 2.91 -31.88 7.46
C SER A 210 1.49 -31.45 7.08
N GLY A 211 1.33 -30.28 6.45
CA GLY A 211 0.02 -29.81 5.97
C GLY A 211 0.13 -28.45 5.26
N SER A 212 -0.78 -28.18 4.32
CA SER A 212 -0.93 -26.87 3.69
C SER A 212 -1.21 -25.79 4.72
N ILE A 213 -0.66 -24.59 4.52
CA ILE A 213 -0.99 -23.44 5.38
C ILE A 213 -2.37 -22.93 4.98
N GLU A 214 -3.30 -23.01 5.92
CA GLU A 214 -4.64 -22.42 5.75
C GLU A 214 -4.56 -20.89 5.86
N PRO A 215 -5.36 -20.15 5.07
CA PRO A 215 -5.49 -18.72 5.24
C PRO A 215 -6.04 -18.35 6.63
N ALA A 216 -5.62 -17.21 7.18
CA ALA A 216 -6.21 -16.67 8.39
C ALA A 216 -7.72 -16.39 8.19
N PRO A 217 -8.57 -16.50 9.25
CA PRO A 217 -10.04 -16.39 9.13
C PRO A 217 -10.54 -15.08 8.51
N PHE A 218 -9.78 -14.01 8.60
CA PHE A 218 -10.10 -12.71 8.00
C PHE A 218 -9.66 -12.58 6.54
N SER A 219 -8.93 -13.57 6.01
CA SER A 219 -8.48 -13.58 4.60
C SER A 219 -9.66 -13.83 3.66
N ILE A 220 -9.54 -13.34 2.44
CA ILE A 220 -10.54 -13.53 1.39
C ILE A 220 -10.10 -14.58 0.39
N THR A 221 -11.07 -15.28 -0.23
CA THR A 221 -10.77 -16.23 -1.29
C THR A 221 -10.62 -15.56 -2.65
N PRO A 222 -9.96 -16.22 -3.62
CA PRO A 222 -9.89 -15.72 -5.00
C PRO A 222 -11.28 -15.51 -5.64
N GLU A 223 -12.25 -16.37 -5.32
CA GLU A 223 -13.61 -16.28 -5.84
C GLU A 223 -14.33 -15.04 -5.28
N GLN A 224 -14.21 -14.80 -3.95
CA GLN A 224 -14.78 -13.62 -3.30
C GLN A 224 -14.19 -12.33 -3.86
N TYR A 225 -12.87 -12.27 -4.03
CA TYR A 225 -12.22 -11.09 -4.58
C TYR A 225 -12.61 -10.84 -6.04
N GLY A 226 -12.68 -11.89 -6.85
CA GLY A 226 -13.13 -11.78 -8.24
C GLY A 226 -14.58 -11.30 -8.37
N GLU A 227 -15.48 -11.77 -7.50
CA GLU A 227 -16.86 -11.29 -7.43
C GLU A 227 -16.93 -9.82 -7.03
N PHE A 228 -16.21 -9.45 -5.95
CA PHE A 228 -16.13 -8.06 -5.50
C PHE A 228 -15.68 -7.12 -6.61
N LEU A 229 -14.58 -7.47 -7.30
CA LEU A 229 -14.03 -6.64 -8.37
C LEU A 229 -15.00 -6.43 -9.53
N VAL A 230 -15.72 -7.49 -9.95
CA VAL A 230 -16.68 -7.40 -11.05
C VAL A 230 -17.86 -6.49 -10.68
N ARG A 231 -18.44 -6.68 -9.50
CA ARG A 231 -19.61 -5.89 -9.07
C ARG A 231 -19.25 -4.42 -8.82
N VAL A 232 -18.06 -4.14 -8.25
CA VAL A 232 -17.58 -2.76 -8.10
C VAL A 232 -17.21 -2.15 -9.45
N PHE A 233 -16.70 -2.95 -10.39
CA PHE A 233 -16.43 -2.49 -11.75
C PHE A 233 -17.70 -2.02 -12.46
N ASP A 234 -18.80 -2.77 -12.37
CA ASP A 234 -20.07 -2.39 -12.97
C ASP A 234 -20.59 -1.05 -12.40
N ARG A 235 -20.51 -0.86 -11.09
CA ARG A 235 -20.86 0.43 -10.44
C ARG A 235 -19.93 1.57 -10.87
N TRP A 236 -18.61 1.32 -10.93
CA TRP A 236 -17.64 2.31 -11.37
C TRP A 236 -17.86 2.77 -12.81
N VAL A 237 -18.25 1.87 -13.70
CA VAL A 237 -18.58 2.23 -15.10
C VAL A 237 -19.76 3.21 -15.19
N GLU A 238 -20.77 3.08 -14.31
CA GLU A 238 -21.90 4.00 -14.22
C GLU A 238 -21.47 5.42 -13.79
N ASP A 239 -20.50 5.51 -12.87
CA ASP A 239 -20.00 6.77 -12.32
C ASP A 239 -18.80 7.36 -13.08
N PHE A 240 -18.27 6.66 -14.09
CA PHE A 240 -17.12 7.11 -14.87
C PHE A 240 -17.41 8.42 -15.63
N PRO A 241 -16.49 9.42 -15.63
CA PRO A 241 -15.12 9.42 -15.10
C PRO A 241 -14.96 10.04 -13.69
N ASN A 242 -16.04 10.20 -12.93
CA ASN A 242 -16.04 10.97 -11.68
C ASN A 242 -15.40 10.23 -10.50
N VAL A 243 -15.33 8.90 -10.56
CA VAL A 243 -14.73 8.05 -9.52
C VAL A 243 -13.49 7.38 -10.07
N SER A 244 -12.40 7.43 -9.28
CA SER A 244 -11.11 6.78 -9.55
C SER A 244 -10.97 5.56 -8.65
N ILE A 245 -10.76 4.39 -9.26
CA ILE A 245 -10.41 3.15 -8.55
C ILE A 245 -9.11 2.65 -9.15
N ARG A 246 -8.04 2.65 -8.34
CA ARG A 246 -6.67 2.40 -8.78
C ARG A 246 -6.50 1.19 -9.70
N ASP A 247 -7.15 0.05 -9.37
CA ASP A 247 -7.03 -1.17 -10.18
C ASP A 247 -7.69 -1.01 -11.56
N PHE A 248 -8.76 -0.23 -11.67
CA PHE A 248 -9.47 0.02 -12.93
C PHE A 248 -8.78 1.10 -13.74
N ASP A 249 -8.26 2.12 -13.08
CA ASP A 249 -7.44 3.16 -13.72
C ASP A 249 -6.17 2.55 -14.34
N ASP A 250 -5.51 1.61 -13.65
CA ASP A 250 -4.37 0.86 -14.20
C ASP A 250 -4.75 0.08 -15.48
N LEU A 251 -5.93 -0.57 -15.51
CA LEU A 251 -6.43 -1.25 -16.71
C LEU A 251 -6.70 -0.27 -17.84
N LEU A 252 -7.27 0.89 -17.52
CA LEU A 252 -7.56 1.94 -18.49
C LEU A 252 -6.28 2.54 -19.07
N LEU A 253 -5.25 2.80 -18.23
CA LEU A 253 -3.93 3.24 -18.68
C LEU A 253 -3.30 2.24 -19.67
N LEU A 254 -3.41 0.94 -19.39
CA LEU A 254 -2.92 -0.11 -20.32
C LEU A 254 -3.64 -0.07 -21.67
N GLU A 255 -4.98 0.15 -21.72
CA GLU A 255 -5.73 0.30 -22.97
C GLU A 255 -5.34 1.60 -23.72
N LEU A 256 -4.90 2.64 -23.00
CA LEU A 256 -4.37 3.87 -23.58
C LEU A 256 -2.91 3.73 -24.07
N GLY A 257 -2.25 2.61 -23.81
CA GLY A 257 -0.84 2.39 -24.14
C GLY A 257 0.15 2.97 -23.12
N GLU A 258 -0.35 3.32 -21.93
CA GLU A 258 0.43 3.89 -20.84
C GLU A 258 0.84 2.81 -19.82
N MET A 259 1.82 3.15 -18.98
CA MET A 259 2.28 2.25 -17.92
C MET A 259 1.34 2.32 -16.70
N PRO A 260 0.99 1.17 -16.09
CA PRO A 260 0.20 1.15 -14.87
C PRO A 260 0.92 1.82 -13.70
N GLY A 261 0.16 2.45 -12.81
CA GLY A 261 0.69 3.14 -11.62
C GLY A 261 1.07 2.23 -10.46
N THR A 262 0.64 0.95 -10.47
CA THR A 262 0.88 0.02 -9.36
C THR A 262 1.96 -1.02 -9.66
N CYS A 263 2.74 -1.37 -8.64
CA CYS A 263 3.73 -2.44 -8.75
C CYS A 263 3.09 -3.84 -8.91
N THR A 264 1.80 -3.99 -8.58
CA THR A 264 1.08 -5.28 -8.71
C THR A 264 0.93 -5.67 -10.16
N THR A 265 0.62 -4.74 -11.03
CA THR A 265 0.40 -4.92 -12.48
C THR A 265 1.66 -4.68 -13.31
N SER A 266 2.74 -4.15 -12.72
CA SER A 266 4.01 -3.94 -13.39
C SER A 266 4.80 -5.23 -13.60
N GLU A 267 5.63 -5.29 -14.63
CA GLU A 267 6.50 -6.43 -14.94
C GLU A 267 7.52 -6.71 -13.83
N ARG A 268 8.05 -5.66 -13.21
CA ARG A 268 9.13 -5.74 -12.20
C ARG A 268 8.73 -5.05 -10.90
N CYS A 269 9.28 -5.52 -9.79
CA CYS A 269 9.30 -4.78 -8.54
C CYS A 269 10.47 -3.79 -8.50
N GLY A 270 10.61 -3.04 -7.38
CA GLY A 270 11.79 -2.21 -7.12
C GLY A 270 11.65 -0.76 -7.57
N SER A 271 10.43 -0.23 -7.73
CA SER A 271 10.19 1.20 -7.89
C SER A 271 10.43 1.99 -6.59
N TYR A 272 10.37 1.32 -5.45
CA TYR A 272 10.65 1.90 -4.14
C TYR A 272 11.44 0.95 -3.25
N VAL A 273 12.02 1.50 -2.19
CA VAL A 273 12.58 0.75 -1.04
C VAL A 273 11.93 1.23 0.25
N VAL A 274 11.98 0.38 1.29
CA VAL A 274 11.44 0.71 2.61
C VAL A 274 12.57 1.12 3.53
N VAL A 275 12.41 2.22 4.25
CA VAL A 275 13.35 2.67 5.29
C VAL A 275 12.65 2.66 6.64
N GLU A 276 13.15 1.85 7.55
CA GLU A 276 12.64 1.69 8.91
C GLU A 276 13.15 2.80 9.84
N HIS A 277 12.49 2.94 11.01
CA HIS A 277 12.80 3.96 12.01
C HIS A 277 14.26 3.97 12.48
N ASN A 278 14.94 2.83 12.41
CA ASN A 278 16.36 2.67 12.80
C ASN A 278 17.35 2.83 11.65
N GLY A 279 16.86 3.19 10.44
CA GLY A 279 17.66 3.36 9.23
C GLY A 279 17.87 2.09 8.41
N ASP A 280 17.36 0.95 8.82
CA ASP A 280 17.39 -0.27 8.00
C ASP A 280 16.61 -0.11 6.72
N VAL A 281 17.16 -0.60 5.61
CA VAL A 281 16.56 -0.54 4.28
C VAL A 281 16.14 -1.94 3.83
N PHE A 282 14.89 -2.07 3.37
CA PHE A 282 14.34 -3.32 2.85
C PHE A 282 13.80 -3.15 1.42
N ALA A 283 13.75 -4.27 0.69
CA ALA A 283 13.35 -4.26 -0.71
C ALA A 283 11.86 -3.97 -0.94
N CYS A 284 10.98 -4.27 0.02
CA CYS A 284 9.53 -4.08 -0.10
C CYS A 284 8.86 -4.12 1.27
N ASP A 285 7.72 -3.46 1.41
CA ASP A 285 6.89 -3.40 2.62
C ASP A 285 6.44 -4.78 3.13
N PHE A 286 6.05 -5.68 2.22
CA PHE A 286 5.70 -7.05 2.57
C PHE A 286 6.91 -7.93 2.91
N PHE A 287 8.10 -7.54 2.46
CA PHE A 287 9.34 -8.30 2.60
C PHE A 287 10.32 -7.66 3.60
N VAL A 288 9.80 -7.05 4.67
CA VAL A 288 10.60 -6.67 5.83
C VAL A 288 11.00 -7.94 6.58
N VAL A 289 12.05 -8.59 6.10
CA VAL A 289 12.62 -9.85 6.61
C VAL A 289 14.13 -9.86 6.36
N ALA A 290 14.90 -10.61 7.17
CA ALA A 290 16.37 -10.62 7.11
C ALA A 290 16.92 -10.86 5.68
N ARG A 291 16.33 -11.78 4.91
CA ARG A 291 16.74 -12.10 3.52
C ARG A 291 16.72 -10.87 2.60
N TRP A 292 15.81 -9.92 2.82
CA TRP A 292 15.60 -8.76 1.97
C TRP A 292 15.97 -7.43 2.66
N ARG A 293 16.80 -7.50 3.73
CA ARG A 293 17.47 -6.33 4.29
C ARG A 293 18.63 -5.97 3.36
N LEU A 294 18.57 -4.78 2.78
CA LEU A 294 19.52 -4.28 1.79
C LEU A 294 20.74 -3.57 2.41
N GLY A 295 20.57 -3.07 3.64
CA GLY A 295 21.60 -2.35 4.39
C GLY A 295 20.99 -1.41 5.43
N ASN A 296 21.81 -0.47 5.92
CA ASN A 296 21.38 0.59 6.83
C ASN A 296 21.97 1.93 6.38
N ILE A 297 21.15 2.99 6.33
CA ILE A 297 21.59 4.32 5.89
C ILE A 297 22.56 5.01 6.85
N MET A 298 22.67 4.52 8.09
CA MET A 298 23.66 5.02 9.05
C MET A 298 25.05 4.41 8.84
N GLU A 299 25.13 3.33 8.05
CA GLU A 299 26.37 2.61 7.75
C GLU A 299 26.87 2.92 6.34
N ARG A 300 25.95 3.16 5.39
CA ARG A 300 26.25 3.35 3.96
C ARG A 300 25.20 4.26 3.31
N PRO A 301 25.59 5.18 2.40
CA PRO A 301 24.66 6.06 1.71
C PRO A 301 23.53 5.32 0.98
N LEU A 302 22.30 5.85 1.03
CA LEU A 302 21.15 5.23 0.38
C LEU A 302 21.37 5.01 -1.13
N GLY A 303 22.04 5.96 -1.81
CA GLY A 303 22.35 5.84 -3.23
C GLY A 303 23.13 4.58 -3.61
N GLU A 304 24.05 4.14 -2.74
CA GLU A 304 24.79 2.88 -2.92
C GLU A 304 23.93 1.65 -2.61
N ILE A 305 23.07 1.74 -1.59
CA ILE A 305 22.17 0.64 -1.20
C ILE A 305 21.20 0.32 -2.34
N ILE A 306 20.59 1.33 -2.95
CA ILE A 306 19.59 1.12 -4.02
C ILE A 306 20.18 0.66 -5.35
N GLN A 307 21.50 0.79 -5.54
CA GLN A 307 22.21 0.27 -6.71
C GLN A 307 22.76 -1.15 -6.49
N SER A 308 22.54 -1.75 -5.31
CA SER A 308 23.08 -3.06 -5.00
C SER A 308 22.44 -4.19 -5.83
N ALA A 309 23.20 -5.28 -6.05
CA ALA A 309 22.72 -6.47 -6.73
C ALA A 309 21.48 -7.08 -6.08
N ALA A 310 21.30 -6.92 -4.77
CA ALA A 310 20.14 -7.43 -4.05
C ALA A 310 18.83 -6.72 -4.43
N VAL A 311 18.87 -5.42 -4.76
CA VAL A 311 17.70 -4.69 -5.29
C VAL A 311 17.31 -5.24 -6.65
N GLU A 312 18.28 -5.46 -7.53
CA GLU A 312 18.05 -6.02 -8.86
C GLU A 312 17.54 -7.46 -8.78
N GLU A 313 18.11 -8.29 -7.90
CA GLU A 313 17.63 -9.65 -7.64
C GLU A 313 16.16 -9.66 -7.23
N PHE A 314 15.76 -8.80 -6.26
CA PHE A 314 14.39 -8.68 -5.82
C PHE A 314 13.46 -8.22 -6.95
N ALA A 315 13.89 -7.25 -7.73
CA ALA A 315 13.11 -6.70 -8.84
C ALA A 315 12.84 -7.76 -9.92
N ARG A 316 13.88 -8.51 -10.31
CA ARG A 316 13.80 -9.57 -11.32
C ARG A 316 13.00 -10.78 -10.88
N ALA A 317 13.01 -11.11 -9.59
CA ALA A 317 12.26 -12.24 -9.05
C ALA A 317 10.75 -12.17 -9.37
N LYS A 318 10.20 -10.97 -9.59
CA LYS A 318 8.82 -10.79 -10.03
C LYS A 318 8.61 -11.28 -11.48
N SER A 319 9.54 -11.01 -12.37
CA SER A 319 9.49 -11.40 -13.79
C SER A 319 9.78 -12.88 -14.02
N ASP A 320 10.35 -13.58 -13.02
CA ASP A 320 10.58 -15.03 -13.11
C ASP A 320 9.27 -15.80 -12.93
N LEU A 321 8.53 -15.89 -14.02
CA LEU A 321 7.20 -16.48 -14.06
C LEU A 321 7.25 -17.93 -14.52
N GLY A 322 6.44 -18.77 -13.89
CA GLY A 322 6.25 -20.17 -14.33
C GLY A 322 5.48 -20.27 -15.66
N LYS A 323 5.46 -21.47 -16.21
CA LYS A 323 4.84 -21.77 -17.53
C LYS A 323 3.39 -21.33 -17.64
N THR A 324 2.61 -21.45 -16.55
CA THR A 324 1.19 -21.05 -16.49
C THR A 324 0.99 -19.56 -16.76
N CYS A 325 1.82 -18.71 -16.15
CA CYS A 325 1.76 -17.27 -16.37
C CYS A 325 2.30 -16.86 -17.73
N LYS A 326 3.43 -17.46 -18.18
CA LYS A 326 4.04 -17.18 -19.49
C LYS A 326 3.12 -17.47 -20.68
N LYS A 327 2.21 -18.45 -20.55
CA LYS A 327 1.20 -18.80 -21.57
C LYS A 327 -0.15 -18.12 -21.38
N CYS A 328 -0.30 -17.26 -20.39
CA CYS A 328 -1.57 -16.63 -20.07
C CYS A 328 -1.88 -15.47 -21.03
N LYS A 329 -3.09 -15.45 -21.62
CA LYS A 329 -3.54 -14.36 -22.51
C LYS A 329 -3.61 -12.98 -21.81
N PHE A 330 -3.66 -12.96 -20.47
CA PHE A 330 -3.70 -11.74 -19.66
C PHE A 330 -2.33 -11.36 -19.08
N LEU A 331 -1.24 -11.95 -19.56
CA LEU A 331 0.09 -11.70 -18.98
C LEU A 331 0.41 -10.20 -18.91
N GLN A 332 0.19 -9.47 -19.99
CA GLN A 332 0.50 -8.04 -20.12
C GLN A 332 -0.31 -7.15 -19.14
N LYS A 333 -1.48 -7.62 -18.67
CA LYS A 333 -2.33 -6.91 -17.70
C LYS A 333 -2.01 -7.25 -16.24
N CYS A 334 -1.27 -8.34 -15.97
CA CYS A 334 -1.15 -8.93 -14.64
C CYS A 334 0.29 -9.11 -14.15
N TRP A 335 1.21 -9.52 -15.05
CA TRP A 335 2.60 -9.88 -14.73
C TRP A 335 2.72 -10.78 -13.48
N GLY A 336 1.74 -11.69 -13.32
CA GLY A 336 1.66 -12.64 -12.20
C GLY A 336 1.31 -12.02 -10.85
N GLY A 337 0.88 -10.77 -10.78
CA GLY A 337 0.48 -10.08 -9.56
C GLY A 337 1.63 -9.85 -8.57
N CYS A 338 1.29 -9.54 -7.30
CA CYS A 338 2.27 -9.31 -6.25
C CYS A 338 3.04 -10.58 -5.87
N GLN A 339 4.36 -10.49 -5.68
CA GLN A 339 5.20 -11.61 -5.22
C GLN A 339 4.71 -12.18 -3.87
N LYS A 340 4.25 -11.33 -2.94
CA LYS A 340 3.67 -11.77 -1.68
C LYS A 340 2.54 -12.78 -1.90
N HIS A 341 1.65 -12.49 -2.83
CA HIS A 341 0.50 -13.34 -3.11
C HIS A 341 0.84 -14.65 -3.84
N ARG A 342 2.07 -14.81 -4.31
CA ARG A 342 2.56 -16.08 -4.86
C ARG A 342 3.05 -17.02 -3.75
N ILE A 343 3.62 -16.47 -2.68
CA ILE A 343 4.29 -17.24 -1.62
C ILE A 343 3.54 -17.31 -0.30
N VAL A 344 2.42 -16.61 -0.15
CA VAL A 344 1.75 -16.39 1.14
C VAL A 344 1.30 -17.66 1.85
N LEU A 345 0.92 -18.70 1.09
CA LEU A 345 0.46 -20.01 1.60
C LEU A 345 1.40 -21.14 1.15
N ASP A 346 2.70 -20.98 1.40
CA ASP A 346 3.78 -21.91 0.97
C ASP A 346 3.93 -22.10 -0.56
N GLY A 347 3.40 -21.16 -1.36
CA GLY A 347 3.64 -21.11 -2.80
C GLY A 347 5.10 -20.73 -3.13
N LYS A 348 5.46 -20.88 -4.40
CA LYS A 348 6.75 -20.46 -4.95
C LYS A 348 6.63 -19.16 -5.71
N LEU A 349 7.72 -18.42 -5.85
CA LEU A 349 7.73 -17.17 -6.64
C LEU A 349 7.32 -17.39 -8.11
N THR A 350 7.54 -18.58 -8.65
CA THR A 350 7.14 -18.98 -10.01
C THR A 350 5.67 -19.39 -10.14
N ASP A 351 4.97 -19.59 -9.02
CA ASP A 351 3.56 -19.97 -9.03
C ASP A 351 2.67 -18.78 -9.42
N PRO A 352 1.46 -19.02 -9.96
CA PRO A 352 0.46 -17.98 -10.10
C PRO A 352 0.14 -17.33 -8.76
N SER A 353 -0.20 -16.03 -8.78
CA SER A 353 -0.73 -15.34 -7.61
C SER A 353 -1.92 -16.11 -7.01
N TYR A 354 -2.04 -16.10 -5.68
CA TYR A 354 -3.23 -16.58 -4.98
C TYR A 354 -4.53 -16.02 -5.60
N PHE A 355 -4.52 -14.74 -5.97
CA PHE A 355 -5.66 -14.06 -6.63
C PHE A 355 -5.69 -14.18 -8.16
N CYS A 356 -4.99 -15.13 -8.75
CA CYS A 356 -4.94 -15.31 -10.21
C CYS A 356 -6.35 -15.46 -10.84
N LYS A 357 -7.25 -16.23 -10.20
CA LYS A 357 -8.62 -16.43 -10.68
C LYS A 357 -9.43 -15.14 -10.64
N SER A 358 -9.22 -14.32 -9.62
CA SER A 358 -9.89 -13.02 -9.45
C SER A 358 -9.53 -12.06 -10.58
N TYR A 359 -8.22 -11.92 -10.86
CA TYR A 359 -7.74 -11.06 -11.95
C TYR A 359 -8.23 -11.53 -13.31
N LYS A 360 -8.20 -12.84 -13.58
CA LYS A 360 -8.72 -13.39 -14.85
C LYS A 360 -10.22 -13.10 -15.02
N ARG A 361 -10.99 -13.20 -13.94
CA ARG A 361 -12.43 -12.89 -13.96
C ARG A 361 -12.67 -11.42 -14.27
N LEU A 362 -11.97 -10.51 -13.59
CA LEU A 362 -12.05 -9.07 -13.86
C LEU A 362 -11.67 -8.74 -15.31
N PHE A 363 -10.52 -9.23 -15.78
CA PHE A 363 -10.04 -8.92 -17.13
C PHE A 363 -10.95 -9.46 -18.23
N ALA A 364 -11.57 -10.60 -17.99
CA ALA A 364 -12.56 -11.14 -18.93
C ALA A 364 -13.85 -10.32 -18.93
N HIS A 365 -14.33 -9.89 -17.75
CA HIS A 365 -15.52 -9.07 -17.60
C HIS A 365 -15.35 -7.67 -18.22
N ALA A 366 -14.19 -7.06 -17.98
CA ALA A 366 -13.89 -5.70 -18.47
C ALA A 366 -13.46 -5.63 -19.95
N ALA A 367 -13.34 -6.78 -20.65
CA ALA A 367 -12.68 -6.89 -21.95
C ALA A 367 -13.30 -5.99 -23.04
N ASP A 368 -14.61 -5.85 -23.06
CA ASP A 368 -15.33 -5.03 -24.06
C ASP A 368 -15.54 -3.58 -23.59
N THR A 369 -15.58 -3.37 -22.28
CA THR A 369 -15.89 -2.05 -21.70
C THR A 369 -14.65 -1.15 -21.66
N MET A 370 -13.49 -1.67 -21.22
CA MET A 370 -12.26 -0.86 -21.09
C MET A 370 -11.81 -0.20 -22.40
N PRO A 371 -11.76 -0.90 -23.55
CA PRO A 371 -11.39 -0.26 -24.82
C PRO A 371 -12.36 0.87 -25.21
N ARG A 372 -13.66 0.73 -24.96
CA ARG A 372 -14.67 1.78 -25.22
C ARG A 372 -14.45 3.02 -24.35
N LEU A 373 -14.14 2.83 -23.05
CA LEU A 373 -13.83 3.93 -22.15
C LEU A 373 -12.52 4.65 -22.57
N ALA A 374 -11.49 3.88 -22.97
CA ALA A 374 -10.26 4.44 -23.48
C ALA A 374 -10.49 5.29 -24.75
N GLU A 375 -11.34 4.85 -25.66
CA GLU A 375 -11.69 5.61 -26.85
C GLU A 375 -12.40 6.92 -26.51
N GLN A 376 -13.38 6.89 -25.60
CA GLN A 376 -14.06 8.11 -25.10
C GLN A 376 -13.05 9.13 -24.52
N ILE A 377 -12.00 8.68 -23.85
CA ILE A 377 -10.94 9.55 -23.31
C ILE A 377 -10.15 10.19 -24.46
N ARG A 378 -9.77 9.40 -25.48
CA ARG A 378 -9.03 9.91 -26.67
C ARG A 378 -9.85 10.95 -27.41
N GLU A 379 -11.14 10.69 -27.64
CA GLU A 379 -12.05 11.62 -28.34
C GLU A 379 -12.25 12.94 -27.59
N ARG A 380 -12.31 12.91 -26.26
CA ARG A 380 -12.43 14.11 -25.42
C ARG A 380 -11.13 14.92 -25.34
N GLY A 381 -10.08 14.49 -25.99
CA GLY A 381 -8.80 15.23 -26.06
C GLY A 381 -8.09 15.32 -24.72
N TYR A 382 -8.18 14.28 -23.90
CA TYR A 382 -7.49 14.19 -22.61
C TYR A 382 -5.97 14.25 -22.86
N ARG A 383 -5.42 15.47 -22.92
CA ARG A 383 -3.97 15.73 -22.83
C ARG A 383 -3.64 15.93 -21.35
N ARG A 384 -2.74 15.15 -20.84
CA ARG A 384 -2.11 15.37 -19.51
C ARG A 384 -1.36 16.69 -19.47
#